data_a5027f5f8620b1ab78fea1f077ad85f4
#
_entry.id   a5027f5f8620b1ab78fea1f077ad85f4
#
_cell.length_a   1.000
_cell.length_b   1.000
_cell.length_c   1.000
_cell.angle_alpha   90.00
_cell.angle_beta   90.00
_cell.angle_gamma   90.00
#
_symmetry.space_group_name_H-M   'P 1'
#
loop_
_entity.id
_entity.type
_entity.pdbx_description
1 polymer ?
#
loop_
_entity_poly.entity_id
_entity_poly.type
_entity_poly.pdbx_seq_one_letter_code
_entity_poly.pdbx_strand_id
1 'polypeptide(L)'
;DDSVYDMDYILGFSIDLDGNAYVMLAGMGAQWGGNGCSRLASLDLETGEYTVIGQTTAKAFQEQTMCFDRNTGKLYWAQGCSPYLPDEMNLYIVDTQTAELTDCGQIGEHGAGVLGMFIPLCRHTEILAVEEEAPTCTNDGHAAYYHCPDCGKYFKDAACIEETTWEELILPATGHKTELRNAKEPTCTEDGYTGDEVCAVCGEILKKGEAIPAIEC
;
A
#
# COMPACT_ATOMS: atom_id res chain seq x y z
N ASP A 1 14.27 -19.97 40.25
CA ASP A 1 15.16 -19.66 39.15
C ASP A 1 14.41 -19.91 37.83
N ASP A 2 13.64 -18.87 37.36
CA ASP A 2 12.79 -18.94 36.18
C ASP A 2 13.57 -18.87 34.84
N SER A 3 14.90 -18.90 34.91
CA SER A 3 15.80 -18.71 33.77
C SER A 3 15.90 -19.89 32.80
N VAL A 4 15.29 -21.04 33.12
CA VAL A 4 15.40 -22.25 32.28
C VAL A 4 14.37 -22.29 31.13
N TYR A 5 13.38 -21.39 31.14
CA TYR A 5 12.26 -21.40 30.18
C TYR A 5 12.26 -20.25 29.17
N ASP A 6 13.34 -19.52 29.08
CA ASP A 6 13.46 -18.34 28.21
C ASP A 6 14.13 -18.67 26.86
N MET A 7 13.92 -19.88 26.37
CA MET A 7 14.39 -20.25 25.02
C MET A 7 13.34 -19.91 23.98
N ASP A 8 13.73 -19.06 23.05
CA ASP A 8 12.93 -18.77 21.86
C ASP A 8 13.08 -19.89 20.83
N TYR A 9 11.97 -20.33 20.28
CA TYR A 9 11.94 -21.21 19.12
C TYR A 9 11.66 -20.40 17.87
N ILE A 10 12.49 -20.58 16.86
CA ILE A 10 12.21 -20.09 15.51
C ILE A 10 11.21 -21.05 14.88
N LEU A 11 10.00 -20.59 14.63
CA LEU A 11 8.91 -21.37 14.10
C LEU A 11 8.55 -21.01 12.66
N GLY A 12 8.97 -19.85 12.19
CA GLY A 12 8.78 -19.39 10.82
C GLY A 12 10.01 -18.61 10.36
N PHE A 13 10.33 -18.71 9.07
CA PHE A 13 11.44 -18.01 8.44
C PHE A 13 11.05 -17.58 7.05
N SER A 14 11.40 -16.34 6.66
CA SER A 14 11.26 -15.87 5.28
C SER A 14 12.25 -14.75 4.99
N ILE A 15 12.56 -14.55 3.70
CA ILE A 15 13.47 -13.50 3.21
C ILE A 15 12.71 -12.65 2.21
N ASP A 16 12.80 -11.31 2.33
CA ASP A 16 12.21 -10.36 1.39
C ASP A 16 13.04 -10.21 0.09
N LEU A 17 12.63 -9.29 -0.78
CA LEU A 17 13.32 -9.03 -2.06
C LEU A 17 14.68 -8.36 -1.88
N ASP A 18 14.87 -7.62 -0.78
CA ASP A 18 16.10 -6.90 -0.48
C ASP A 18 17.12 -7.77 0.26
N GLY A 19 16.75 -9.02 0.58
CA GLY A 19 17.60 -9.97 1.28
C GLY A 19 17.49 -9.90 2.80
N ASN A 20 16.55 -9.10 3.36
CA ASN A 20 16.33 -9.07 4.80
C ASN A 20 15.59 -10.33 5.24
N ALA A 21 16.11 -10.96 6.28
CA ALA A 21 15.54 -12.18 6.83
C ALA A 21 14.69 -11.89 8.06
N TYR A 22 13.57 -12.58 8.15
CA TYR A 22 12.61 -12.45 9.24
C TYR A 22 12.28 -13.81 9.82
N VAL A 23 12.10 -13.85 11.14
CA VAL A 23 11.75 -15.05 11.89
C VAL A 23 10.56 -14.77 12.80
N MET A 24 9.68 -15.77 12.92
CA MET A 24 8.66 -15.80 13.94
C MET A 24 9.16 -16.59 15.13
N LEU A 25 9.17 -15.97 16.29
CA LEU A 25 9.64 -16.54 17.55
C LEU A 25 8.45 -16.90 18.42
N ALA A 26 8.53 -18.05 19.08
CA ALA A 26 7.65 -18.39 20.19
C ALA A 26 8.47 -18.83 21.40
N GLY A 27 8.14 -18.32 22.57
CA GLY A 27 8.76 -18.74 23.82
C GLY A 27 8.18 -20.09 24.30
N MET A 28 9.00 -20.88 25.01
CA MET A 28 8.57 -22.18 25.59
C MET A 28 7.34 -22.06 26.49
N GLY A 29 7.15 -20.93 27.17
CA GLY A 29 5.97 -20.68 28.01
C GLY A 29 4.65 -20.65 27.24
N ALA A 30 4.68 -20.40 25.93
CA ALA A 30 3.49 -20.40 25.07
C ALA A 30 2.87 -21.79 24.91
N GLN A 31 3.68 -22.85 24.94
CA GLN A 31 3.23 -24.22 24.76
C GLN A 31 2.40 -24.75 25.95
N TRP A 32 2.56 -24.16 27.12
CA TRP A 32 1.96 -24.64 28.38
C TRP A 32 0.93 -23.67 28.99
N GLY A 33 0.34 -22.80 28.17
CA GLY A 33 -0.72 -21.91 28.64
C GLY A 33 -0.25 -20.54 29.19
N GLY A 34 0.99 -20.20 28.97
CA GLY A 34 1.49 -18.83 29.20
C GLY A 34 0.88 -17.83 28.22
N ASN A 35 0.95 -16.53 28.52
CA ASN A 35 0.46 -15.44 27.64
C ASN A 35 1.35 -15.25 26.38
N GLY A 36 1.95 -16.33 25.88
CA GLY A 36 2.99 -16.33 24.85
C GLY A 36 2.47 -15.96 23.47
N CYS A 37 2.27 -14.67 23.26
CA CYS A 37 2.14 -14.15 21.89
C CYS A 37 3.47 -14.33 21.16
N SER A 38 3.38 -14.57 19.85
CA SER A 38 4.55 -14.67 18.99
C SER A 38 5.23 -13.31 18.85
N ARG A 39 6.50 -13.34 18.50
CA ARG A 39 7.28 -12.14 18.24
C ARG A 39 7.90 -12.23 16.86
N LEU A 40 7.80 -11.16 16.09
CA LEU A 40 8.53 -11.01 14.85
C LEU A 40 9.94 -10.48 15.18
N ALA A 41 10.95 -11.04 14.54
CA ALA A 41 12.32 -10.55 14.64
C ALA A 41 12.99 -10.52 13.27
N SER A 42 13.93 -9.61 13.06
CA SER A 42 14.89 -9.66 11.99
C SER A 42 16.03 -10.61 12.37
N LEU A 43 16.56 -11.33 11.38
CA LEU A 43 17.67 -12.27 11.55
C LEU A 43 18.87 -11.82 10.71
N ASP A 44 20.02 -11.68 11.34
CA ASP A 44 21.29 -11.52 10.64
C ASP A 44 21.76 -12.90 10.14
N LEU A 45 21.85 -13.04 8.82
CA LEU A 45 22.23 -14.31 8.19
C LEU A 45 23.71 -14.64 8.28
N GLU A 46 24.56 -13.66 8.61
CA GLU A 46 26.02 -13.87 8.75
C GLU A 46 26.37 -14.30 10.18
N THR A 47 25.73 -13.68 11.17
CA THR A 47 26.04 -13.94 12.58
C THR A 47 25.08 -14.93 13.24
N GLY A 48 23.85 -15.08 12.69
CA GLY A 48 22.77 -15.85 13.28
C GLY A 48 22.09 -15.13 14.45
N GLU A 49 22.44 -13.87 14.72
CA GLU A 49 21.79 -13.07 15.74
C GLU A 49 20.44 -12.53 15.25
N TYR A 50 19.48 -12.42 16.17
CA TYR A 50 18.18 -11.83 15.84
C TYR A 50 17.88 -10.61 16.70
N THR A 51 17.10 -9.69 16.13
CA THR A 51 16.60 -8.49 16.82
C THR A 51 15.08 -8.48 16.78
N VAL A 52 14.44 -8.47 17.96
CA VAL A 52 12.97 -8.43 18.06
C VAL A 52 12.44 -7.10 17.53
N ILE A 53 11.54 -7.16 16.56
CA ILE A 53 10.83 -6.02 15.97
C ILE A 53 9.61 -5.68 16.84
N GLY A 54 8.82 -6.68 17.19
CA GLY A 54 7.62 -6.49 17.98
C GLY A 54 6.94 -7.80 18.36
N GLN A 55 5.91 -7.66 19.22
CA GLN A 55 5.07 -8.76 19.67
C GLN A 55 3.76 -8.76 18.88
N THR A 56 3.38 -9.92 18.35
CA THR A 56 2.10 -10.09 17.67
C THR A 56 0.95 -10.24 18.67
N THR A 57 -0.28 -10.10 18.20
CA THR A 57 -1.49 -10.37 19.02
C THR A 57 -1.92 -11.84 19.00
N ALA A 58 -1.32 -12.65 18.12
CA ALA A 58 -1.65 -14.07 17.96
C ALA A 58 -0.58 -14.98 18.59
N LYS A 59 -1.00 -16.15 19.01
CA LYS A 59 -0.12 -17.17 19.59
C LYS A 59 0.43 -18.06 18.47
N ALA A 60 1.72 -18.40 18.56
CA ALA A 60 2.35 -19.37 17.68
C ALA A 60 2.46 -20.73 18.36
N PHE A 61 2.12 -21.77 17.63
CA PHE A 61 2.30 -23.16 18.00
C PHE A 61 3.07 -23.94 16.93
N GLN A 62 3.34 -25.21 17.16
CA GLN A 62 4.37 -26.02 16.54
C GLN A 62 4.42 -26.02 15.02
N GLU A 63 3.29 -26.04 14.33
CA GLU A 63 3.28 -26.24 12.86
C GLU A 63 2.79 -24.97 12.16
N GLN A 64 3.73 -24.14 11.74
CA GLN A 64 3.46 -22.85 11.10
C GLN A 64 4.50 -22.53 10.04
N THR A 65 4.18 -21.60 9.17
CA THR A 65 5.07 -21.17 8.10
C THR A 65 4.90 -19.70 7.76
N MET A 66 5.95 -19.10 7.25
CA MET A 66 5.96 -17.74 6.72
C MET A 66 6.39 -17.73 5.27
N CYS A 67 5.87 -16.80 4.51
CA CYS A 67 6.28 -16.59 3.12
C CYS A 67 6.13 -15.13 2.73
N PHE A 68 7.18 -14.54 2.16
CA PHE A 68 7.04 -13.27 1.46
C PHE A 68 6.38 -13.48 0.11
N ASP A 69 5.34 -12.71 -0.15
CA ASP A 69 4.83 -12.50 -1.49
C ASP A 69 5.76 -11.53 -2.23
N ARG A 70 6.58 -12.07 -3.09
CA ARG A 70 7.55 -11.29 -3.88
C ARG A 70 6.89 -10.40 -4.93
N ASN A 71 5.60 -10.55 -5.19
CA ASN A 71 4.85 -9.67 -6.09
C ASN A 71 4.44 -8.38 -5.40
N THR A 72 4.05 -8.47 -4.12
CA THR A 72 3.49 -7.34 -3.35
C THR A 72 4.37 -6.87 -2.20
N GLY A 73 5.44 -7.60 -1.88
CA GLY A 73 6.32 -7.32 -0.73
C GLY A 73 5.69 -7.59 0.64
N LYS A 74 4.53 -8.26 0.69
CA LYS A 74 3.86 -8.57 1.94
C LYS A 74 4.37 -9.86 2.55
N LEU A 75 4.56 -9.86 3.88
CA LEU A 75 4.89 -11.07 4.63
C LEU A 75 3.60 -11.74 5.09
N TYR A 76 3.38 -12.97 4.66
CA TYR A 76 2.28 -13.81 5.12
C TYR A 76 2.76 -14.78 6.19
N TRP A 77 1.93 -14.99 7.20
CA TRP A 77 2.14 -15.95 8.26
C TRP A 77 0.90 -16.84 8.42
N ALA A 78 1.07 -18.14 8.14
CA ALA A 78 0.09 -19.16 8.44
C ALA A 78 0.33 -19.63 9.87
N GLN A 79 -0.53 -19.19 10.78
CA GLN A 79 -0.45 -19.51 12.20
C GLN A 79 -0.73 -20.99 12.41
N GLY A 80 0.14 -21.68 13.18
CA GLY A 80 -0.16 -23.01 13.69
C GLY A 80 -1.01 -22.94 14.95
N CYS A 81 -1.88 -23.91 15.16
CA CYS A 81 -2.67 -24.02 16.38
C CYS A 81 -2.30 -25.25 17.21
N SER A 82 -2.55 -25.17 18.51
CA SER A 82 -2.36 -26.29 19.41
C SER A 82 -3.50 -27.29 19.23
N PRO A 83 -3.22 -28.61 19.13
CA PRO A 83 -4.28 -29.61 19.12
C PRO A 83 -5.08 -29.69 20.44
N TYR A 84 -4.62 -28.99 21.48
CA TYR A 84 -5.24 -28.98 22.80
C TYR A 84 -6.00 -27.68 23.13
N LEU A 85 -5.94 -26.69 22.26
CA LEU A 85 -6.61 -25.38 22.43
C LEU A 85 -7.63 -25.18 21.32
N PRO A 86 -8.76 -24.53 21.62
CA PRO A 86 -9.84 -24.31 20.63
C PRO A 86 -9.53 -23.15 19.65
N ASP A 87 -8.26 -22.79 19.51
CA ASP A 87 -7.87 -21.68 18.65
C ASP A 87 -7.97 -22.08 17.17
N GLU A 88 -8.47 -21.19 16.36
CA GLU A 88 -8.56 -21.34 14.91
C GLU A 88 -7.19 -21.04 14.26
N MET A 89 -6.94 -21.70 13.14
CA MET A 89 -5.76 -21.38 12.31
C MET A 89 -6.10 -20.27 11.35
N ASN A 90 -5.41 -19.16 11.47
CA ASN A 90 -5.60 -18.01 10.61
C ASN A 90 -4.37 -17.73 9.74
N LEU A 91 -4.62 -17.15 8.59
CA LEU A 91 -3.61 -16.52 7.75
C LEU A 91 -3.55 -15.03 8.12
N TYR A 92 -2.35 -14.55 8.36
CA TYR A 92 -2.11 -13.13 8.65
C TYR A 92 -1.16 -12.52 7.64
N ILE A 93 -1.34 -11.23 7.35
CA ILE A 93 -0.29 -10.36 6.85
C ILE A 93 0.40 -9.74 8.07
N VAL A 94 1.72 -9.79 8.10
CA VAL A 94 2.54 -9.28 9.19
C VAL A 94 3.25 -8.00 8.74
N ASP A 95 3.05 -6.92 9.47
CA ASP A 95 3.82 -5.70 9.25
C ASP A 95 5.26 -5.90 9.74
N THR A 96 6.23 -5.75 8.83
CA THR A 96 7.65 -6.01 9.11
C THR A 96 8.34 -4.93 9.93
N GLN A 97 7.67 -3.80 10.21
CA GLN A 97 8.21 -2.71 11.03
C GLN A 97 7.64 -2.70 12.44
N THR A 98 6.40 -3.19 12.62
CA THR A 98 5.66 -3.09 13.88
C THR A 98 5.27 -4.43 14.47
N ALA A 99 5.30 -5.51 13.67
CA ALA A 99 4.74 -6.84 13.96
C ALA A 99 3.20 -6.85 14.13
N GLU A 100 2.50 -5.80 13.69
CA GLU A 100 1.05 -5.79 13.66
C GLU A 100 0.52 -6.81 12.66
N LEU A 101 -0.63 -7.42 13.01
CA LEU A 101 -1.27 -8.45 12.21
C LEU A 101 -2.53 -7.92 11.52
N THR A 102 -2.64 -8.18 10.22
CA THR A 102 -3.90 -8.07 9.48
C THR A 102 -4.44 -9.47 9.26
N ASP A 103 -5.63 -9.78 9.80
CA ASP A 103 -6.27 -11.07 9.66
C ASP A 103 -6.85 -11.24 8.25
N CYS A 104 -6.41 -12.30 7.56
CA CYS A 104 -6.89 -12.68 6.22
C CYS A 104 -7.95 -13.78 6.27
N GLY A 105 -8.26 -14.28 7.47
CA GLY A 105 -9.27 -15.31 7.70
C GLY A 105 -8.70 -16.68 8.05
N GLN A 106 -9.63 -17.57 8.40
CA GLN A 106 -9.32 -18.93 8.80
C GLN A 106 -8.87 -19.79 7.60
N ILE A 107 -7.79 -20.56 7.79
CA ILE A 107 -7.19 -21.42 6.75
C ILE A 107 -7.26 -22.91 7.05
N GLY A 108 -7.67 -23.29 8.24
CA GLY A 108 -7.74 -24.69 8.65
C GLY A 108 -8.65 -24.91 9.83
N GLU A 109 -8.91 -26.20 10.08
CA GLU A 109 -9.66 -26.65 11.25
C GLU A 109 -8.71 -26.95 12.41
N HIS A 110 -9.30 -27.05 13.62
CA HIS A 110 -8.59 -27.39 14.83
C HIS A 110 -7.68 -28.62 14.68
N GLY A 111 -6.42 -28.49 15.07
CA GLY A 111 -5.42 -29.56 15.04
C GLY A 111 -4.75 -29.78 13.69
N ALA A 112 -5.04 -28.96 12.69
CA ALA A 112 -4.26 -28.95 11.44
C ALA A 112 -3.03 -28.04 11.55
N GLY A 113 -2.02 -28.25 10.73
CA GLY A 113 -0.81 -27.41 10.63
C GLY A 113 -0.45 -27.14 9.18
N VAL A 114 0.13 -25.98 8.90
CA VAL A 114 0.67 -25.61 7.59
C VAL A 114 2.18 -25.71 7.64
N LEU A 115 2.73 -26.77 7.04
CA LEU A 115 4.17 -27.04 7.04
C LEU A 115 4.96 -26.24 6.00
N GLY A 116 4.27 -25.68 5.01
CA GLY A 116 4.91 -24.89 3.97
C GLY A 116 3.90 -24.05 3.20
N MET A 117 4.31 -22.86 2.82
CA MET A 117 3.56 -21.92 2.00
C MET A 117 4.46 -21.42 0.88
N PHE A 118 3.91 -21.30 -0.30
CA PHE A 118 4.60 -20.79 -1.47
C PHE A 118 3.68 -19.87 -2.25
N ILE A 119 4.18 -18.68 -2.58
CA ILE A 119 3.49 -17.72 -3.43
C ILE A 119 4.29 -17.60 -4.73
N PRO A 120 3.73 -18.03 -5.87
CA PRO A 120 4.46 -17.97 -7.14
C PRO A 120 4.69 -16.53 -7.58
N LEU A 121 5.82 -16.28 -8.24
CA LEU A 121 6.02 -15.01 -8.93
C LEU A 121 4.99 -14.85 -10.03
N CYS A 122 4.44 -13.65 -10.13
CA CYS A 122 3.56 -13.31 -11.24
C CYS A 122 4.33 -13.35 -12.56
N ARG A 123 3.73 -13.96 -13.57
CA ARG A 123 4.31 -14.05 -14.92
C ARG A 123 3.78 -12.97 -15.86
N HIS A 124 2.90 -12.11 -15.37
CA HIS A 124 2.27 -11.04 -16.14
C HIS A 124 1.63 -11.54 -17.44
N THR A 125 0.92 -12.68 -17.34
CA THR A 125 0.29 -13.33 -18.51
C THR A 125 -0.94 -12.58 -18.99
N GLU A 126 -1.62 -11.88 -18.09
CA GLU A 126 -2.74 -10.99 -18.41
C GLU A 126 -2.35 -9.56 -18.10
N ILE A 127 -2.28 -8.74 -19.13
CA ILE A 127 -1.88 -7.34 -19.03
C ILE A 127 -2.95 -6.48 -19.67
N LEU A 128 -3.40 -5.47 -18.93
CA LEU A 128 -4.35 -4.46 -19.38
C LEU A 128 -3.58 -3.23 -19.84
N ALA A 129 -3.72 -2.88 -21.11
CA ALA A 129 -3.22 -1.61 -21.63
C ALA A 129 -4.22 -0.49 -21.29
N VAL A 130 -3.73 0.61 -20.74
CA VAL A 130 -4.50 1.81 -20.42
C VAL A 130 -3.91 2.97 -21.20
N GLU A 131 -4.74 3.60 -22.02
CA GLU A 131 -4.35 4.76 -22.83
C GLU A 131 -4.10 5.99 -21.94
N GLU A 132 -3.34 6.94 -22.46
CA GLU A 132 -3.10 8.23 -21.79
C GLU A 132 -4.40 9.01 -21.62
N GLU A 133 -4.62 9.56 -20.44
CA GLU A 133 -5.65 10.55 -20.18
C GLU A 133 -5.00 11.90 -19.88
N ALA A 134 -5.23 12.89 -20.77
CA ALA A 134 -4.66 14.21 -20.61
C ALA A 134 -5.26 14.93 -19.37
N PRO A 135 -4.44 15.65 -18.58
CA PRO A 135 -4.96 16.41 -17.44
C PRO A 135 -5.82 17.59 -17.90
N THR A 136 -6.83 17.92 -17.10
CA THR A 136 -7.67 19.09 -17.28
C THR A 136 -7.19 20.25 -16.43
N CYS A 137 -7.92 21.36 -16.41
CA CYS A 137 -7.60 22.46 -15.50
C CYS A 137 -7.71 22.08 -14.03
N THR A 138 -8.58 21.14 -13.68
CA THR A 138 -8.93 20.81 -12.28
C THR A 138 -8.65 19.35 -11.91
N ASN A 139 -8.57 18.46 -12.88
CA ASN A 139 -8.35 17.04 -12.65
C ASN A 139 -7.00 16.63 -13.22
N ASP A 140 -6.31 15.79 -12.45
CA ASP A 140 -5.12 15.11 -12.92
C ASP A 140 -5.48 14.15 -14.06
N GLY A 141 -4.55 13.94 -14.97
CA GLY A 141 -4.54 12.88 -15.96
C GLY A 141 -3.53 11.80 -15.59
N HIS A 142 -3.27 10.90 -16.53
CA HIS A 142 -2.20 9.91 -16.40
C HIS A 142 -1.58 9.60 -17.76
N ALA A 143 -0.30 9.24 -17.75
CA ALA A 143 0.38 8.71 -18.93
C ALA A 143 -0.19 7.33 -19.31
N ALA A 144 0.01 6.86 -20.51
CA ALA A 144 -0.32 5.50 -20.91
C ALA A 144 0.50 4.50 -20.09
N TYR A 145 -0.12 3.39 -19.68
CA TYR A 145 0.54 2.36 -18.88
C TYR A 145 -0.05 0.97 -19.13
N TYR A 146 0.64 -0.03 -18.61
CA TYR A 146 0.18 -1.41 -18.56
C TYR A 146 -0.01 -1.83 -17.10
N HIS A 147 -1.11 -2.50 -16.79
CA HIS A 147 -1.45 -2.96 -15.45
C HIS A 147 -1.64 -4.46 -15.44
N CYS A 148 -1.00 -5.14 -14.51
CA CYS A 148 -1.22 -6.55 -14.25
C CYS A 148 -2.27 -6.73 -13.15
N PRO A 149 -3.46 -7.27 -13.44
CA PRO A 149 -4.50 -7.47 -12.43
C PRO A 149 -4.14 -8.51 -11.37
N ASP A 150 -3.26 -9.48 -11.71
CA ASP A 150 -2.88 -10.57 -10.80
C ASP A 150 -1.99 -10.10 -9.64
N CYS A 151 -1.06 -9.18 -9.90
CA CYS A 151 -0.13 -8.68 -8.87
C CYS A 151 -0.29 -7.20 -8.55
N GLY A 152 -1.14 -6.48 -9.29
CA GLY A 152 -1.41 -5.07 -9.09
C GLY A 152 -0.31 -4.10 -9.54
N LYS A 153 0.74 -4.59 -10.20
CA LYS A 153 1.86 -3.76 -10.66
C LYS A 153 1.55 -3.01 -11.94
N TYR A 154 2.23 -1.87 -12.08
CA TYR A 154 2.16 -0.99 -13.27
C TYR A 154 3.48 -1.04 -14.04
N PHE A 155 3.39 -0.94 -15.38
CA PHE A 155 4.54 -0.99 -16.27
C PHE A 155 4.41 0.07 -17.36
N LYS A 156 5.56 0.57 -17.84
CA LYS A 156 5.63 1.51 -18.97
C LYS A 156 5.61 0.80 -20.32
N ASP A 157 5.83 -0.52 -20.35
CA ASP A 157 5.92 -1.32 -21.55
C ASP A 157 5.08 -2.62 -21.46
N ALA A 158 4.64 -3.12 -22.62
CA ALA A 158 3.83 -4.34 -22.72
C ALA A 158 4.60 -5.64 -22.36
N ALA A 159 5.93 -5.60 -22.33
CA ALA A 159 6.76 -6.72 -21.93
C ALA A 159 6.96 -6.81 -20.41
N CYS A 160 6.41 -5.85 -19.67
CA CYS A 160 6.49 -5.75 -18.20
C CYS A 160 7.94 -5.74 -17.66
N ILE A 161 8.84 -5.06 -18.39
CA ILE A 161 10.24 -4.94 -18.03
C ILE A 161 10.46 -3.69 -17.17
N GLU A 162 9.83 -2.56 -17.56
CA GLU A 162 9.96 -1.29 -16.88
C GLU A 162 8.81 -1.08 -15.91
N GLU A 163 9.00 -1.55 -14.66
CA GLU A 163 8.03 -1.32 -13.58
C GLU A 163 7.97 0.17 -13.21
N THR A 164 6.79 0.66 -12.89
CA THR A 164 6.53 2.06 -12.50
C THR A 164 5.53 2.10 -11.35
N THR A 165 5.32 3.27 -10.76
CA THR A 165 4.32 3.48 -9.71
C THR A 165 3.17 4.34 -10.22
N TRP A 166 2.03 4.30 -9.52
CA TRP A 166 0.90 5.17 -9.86
C TRP A 166 1.28 6.64 -9.77
N GLU A 167 2.10 7.02 -8.79
CA GLU A 167 2.56 8.38 -8.58
C GLU A 167 3.39 8.92 -9.75
N GLU A 168 4.20 8.04 -10.38
CA GLU A 168 4.99 8.41 -11.57
C GLU A 168 4.14 8.56 -12.84
N LEU A 169 2.98 7.93 -12.87
CA LEU A 169 2.07 7.98 -14.01
C LEU A 169 1.15 9.20 -14.00
N ILE A 170 0.94 9.82 -12.83
CA ILE A 170 0.06 10.96 -12.69
C ILE A 170 0.59 12.15 -13.47
N LEU A 171 -0.26 12.74 -14.30
CA LEU A 171 -0.08 14.02 -14.96
C LEU A 171 -0.86 15.08 -14.20
N PRO A 172 -0.22 15.97 -13.44
CA PRO A 172 -0.92 16.93 -12.60
C PRO A 172 -1.85 17.84 -13.38
N ALA A 173 -2.97 18.24 -12.77
CA ALA A 173 -3.89 19.22 -13.30
C ALA A 173 -3.15 20.50 -13.73
N THR A 174 -3.51 21.02 -14.91
CA THR A 174 -2.78 22.16 -15.51
C THR A 174 -3.06 23.50 -14.83
N GLY A 175 -4.08 23.54 -13.98
CA GLY A 175 -4.61 24.78 -13.41
C GLY A 175 -5.36 25.63 -14.43
N HIS A 176 -5.98 26.71 -13.95
CA HIS A 176 -6.67 27.65 -14.81
C HIS A 176 -5.69 28.69 -15.35
N LYS A 177 -5.73 28.92 -16.67
CA LYS A 177 -5.00 30.00 -17.32
C LYS A 177 -5.97 31.16 -17.55
N THR A 178 -5.88 32.16 -16.71
CA THR A 178 -6.79 33.32 -16.70
C THR A 178 -6.58 34.27 -17.86
N GLU A 179 -7.67 34.73 -18.45
CA GLU A 179 -7.72 35.87 -19.35
C GLU A 179 -8.91 36.76 -18.99
N LEU A 180 -8.80 38.06 -19.30
CA LEU A 180 -9.88 39.04 -19.06
C LEU A 180 -10.79 39.08 -20.30
N ARG A 181 -12.09 38.89 -20.09
CA ARG A 181 -13.12 39.00 -21.13
C ARG A 181 -14.19 40.01 -20.77
N ASN A 182 -14.87 40.58 -21.79
CA ASN A 182 -16.01 41.48 -21.65
C ASN A 182 -15.70 42.79 -20.92
N ALA A 183 -14.43 43.20 -20.76
CA ALA A 183 -14.09 44.50 -20.23
C ALA A 183 -14.62 45.63 -21.13
N LYS A 184 -15.24 46.64 -20.55
CA LYS A 184 -15.82 47.80 -21.24
C LYS A 184 -15.50 49.05 -20.46
N GLU A 185 -14.93 50.03 -21.12
CA GLU A 185 -14.72 51.35 -20.53
C GLU A 185 -16.04 52.10 -20.33
N PRO A 186 -16.21 52.87 -19.24
CA PRO A 186 -17.38 53.67 -19.04
C PRO A 186 -17.40 54.88 -19.98
N THR A 187 -18.62 55.31 -20.35
CA THR A 187 -18.82 56.53 -21.13
C THR A 187 -19.65 57.54 -20.35
N CYS A 188 -19.92 58.71 -20.92
CA CYS A 188 -20.82 59.67 -20.24
C CYS A 188 -22.27 59.21 -20.07
N THR A 189 -22.70 58.20 -20.83
CA THR A 189 -24.09 57.73 -20.88
C THR A 189 -24.25 56.27 -20.55
N GLU A 190 -23.15 55.51 -20.46
CA GLU A 190 -23.22 54.09 -20.20
C GLU A 190 -22.15 53.68 -19.17
N ASP A 191 -22.54 52.80 -18.28
CA ASP A 191 -21.60 52.17 -17.35
C ASP A 191 -20.60 51.30 -18.08
N GLY A 192 -19.38 51.27 -17.58
CA GLY A 192 -18.36 50.33 -17.95
C GLY A 192 -18.45 49.02 -17.18
N TYR A 193 -17.51 48.13 -17.46
CA TYR A 193 -17.38 46.82 -16.80
C TYR A 193 -15.92 46.44 -16.70
N THR A 194 -15.46 45.97 -15.53
CA THR A 194 -14.06 45.63 -15.30
C THR A 194 -13.63 44.39 -16.08
N GLY A 195 -14.61 43.60 -16.58
CA GLY A 195 -14.38 42.34 -17.27
C GLY A 195 -14.36 41.15 -16.33
N ASP A 196 -14.68 39.99 -16.89
CA ASP A 196 -14.64 38.71 -16.19
C ASP A 196 -13.25 38.07 -16.34
N GLU A 197 -12.71 37.51 -15.24
CA GLU A 197 -11.55 36.61 -15.33
C GLU A 197 -12.06 35.21 -15.71
N VAL A 198 -11.71 34.77 -16.91
CA VAL A 198 -12.17 33.49 -17.48
C VAL A 198 -10.99 32.61 -17.77
N CYS A 199 -11.12 31.32 -17.57
CA CYS A 199 -10.08 30.39 -17.99
C CYS A 199 -10.06 30.29 -19.53
N ALA A 200 -8.89 30.56 -20.13
CA ALA A 200 -8.69 30.47 -21.58
C ALA A 200 -8.82 29.04 -22.13
N VAL A 201 -8.69 28.02 -21.28
CA VAL A 201 -8.67 26.60 -21.65
C VAL A 201 -10.07 25.97 -21.49
N CYS A 202 -10.68 26.06 -20.32
CA CYS A 202 -11.98 25.43 -20.05
C CYS A 202 -13.18 26.40 -20.13
N GLY A 203 -12.96 27.70 -20.22
CA GLY A 203 -14.00 28.71 -20.33
C GLY A 203 -14.69 29.05 -18.99
N GLU A 204 -14.28 28.47 -17.88
CA GLU A 204 -14.86 28.73 -16.57
C GLU A 204 -14.61 30.18 -16.13
N ILE A 205 -15.66 30.82 -15.58
CA ILE A 205 -15.56 32.16 -15.01
C ILE A 205 -15.02 32.04 -13.59
N LEU A 206 -13.77 32.38 -13.39
CA LEU A 206 -13.07 32.31 -12.11
C LEU A 206 -13.43 33.49 -11.19
N LYS A 207 -13.65 34.66 -11.80
CA LYS A 207 -14.10 35.87 -11.09
C LYS A 207 -14.92 36.72 -12.03
N LYS A 208 -16.11 37.11 -11.55
CA LYS A 208 -16.95 38.09 -12.26
C LYS A 208 -16.39 39.50 -12.07
N GLY A 209 -16.46 40.28 -13.14
CA GLY A 209 -16.17 41.72 -13.05
C GLY A 209 -17.21 42.50 -12.30
N GLU A 210 -16.95 43.79 -12.16
CA GLU A 210 -17.82 44.76 -11.50
C GLU A 210 -18.20 45.89 -12.47
N ALA A 211 -19.38 46.48 -12.28
CA ALA A 211 -19.81 47.62 -13.05
C ALA A 211 -18.94 48.83 -12.68
N ILE A 212 -18.51 49.60 -13.67
CA ILE A 212 -17.83 50.88 -13.49
C ILE A 212 -18.83 51.97 -13.80
N PRO A 213 -19.18 52.85 -12.83
CA PRO A 213 -20.16 53.93 -13.06
C PRO A 213 -19.79 54.79 -14.28
N ALA A 214 -20.81 55.27 -14.99
CA ALA A 214 -20.64 56.22 -16.08
C ALA A 214 -19.89 57.47 -15.59
N ILE A 215 -19.04 58.03 -16.44
CA ILE A 215 -18.27 59.25 -16.12
C ILE A 215 -19.12 60.50 -16.31
N GLU A 216 -19.00 61.39 -15.36
CA GLU A 216 -19.63 62.74 -15.50
C GLU A 216 -18.93 63.53 -16.60
N CYS A 217 -19.69 64.08 -17.55
CA CYS A 217 -19.15 64.87 -18.66
C CYS A 217 -19.37 66.39 -18.43
#